data_cd4eeb4bf120c7bb2138cdaa1d428398
#
_entry.id   cd4eeb4bf120c7bb2138cdaa1d428398
#
_cell.length_a   1.000
_cell.length_b   1.000
_cell.length_c   1.000
_cell.angle_alpha   90.00
_cell.angle_beta   90.00
_cell.angle_gamma   90.00
#
_symmetry.space_group_name_H-M   'P 1'
#
loop_
_entity.id
_entity.type
_entity.pdbx_description
1 polymer ?
#
loop_
_entity_poly.entity_id
_entity_poly.type
_entity_poly.pdbx_seq_one_letter_code
_entity_poly.pdbx_strand_id
1 'polypeptide(L)'
;DRKESVQLENMAAVALARAYPDDVYYLKSAKTGIDIDFYVPSIGLAVQAAYSIAGDAREREVGNLKKLAQNSQEAARLVIVTYEEEETIIEDGVTIEAVPLYKFLLELESGKYGAAY
;
A
#
# COMPACT_ATOMS: atom_id res chain seq x y z
N ASP A 1 -6.01 1.32 17.53
CA ASP A 1 -5.94 2.70 17.93
C ASP A 1 -4.85 3.43 17.12
N ARG A 2 -4.72 4.72 17.38
CA ARG A 2 -3.79 5.57 16.62
C ARG A 2 -2.33 5.17 16.80
N LYS A 3 -1.94 4.77 17.99
CA LYS A 3 -0.57 4.35 18.29
C LYS A 3 -0.20 3.09 17.51
N GLU A 4 -1.11 2.12 17.46
CA GLU A 4 -0.91 0.88 16.74
C GLU A 4 -0.84 1.12 15.22
N SER A 5 -1.66 2.03 14.71
CA SER A 5 -1.63 2.42 13.30
C SER A 5 -0.30 3.07 12.91
N VAL A 6 0.23 3.93 13.77
CA VAL A 6 1.53 4.58 13.54
C VAL A 6 2.66 3.55 13.55
N GLN A 7 2.62 2.59 14.48
CA GLN A 7 3.63 1.53 14.54
C GLN A 7 3.60 0.66 13.28
N LEU A 8 2.41 0.29 12.82
CA LEU A 8 2.23 -0.51 11.60
C LEU A 8 2.82 0.24 10.39
N GLU A 9 2.48 1.51 10.26
CA GLU A 9 2.98 2.33 9.16
C GLU A 9 4.49 2.45 9.20
N ASN A 10 5.07 2.65 10.38
CA ASN A 10 6.53 2.75 10.53
C ASN A 10 7.23 1.44 10.16
N MET A 11 6.67 0.30 10.54
CA MET A 11 7.25 -1.00 10.19
C MET A 11 7.19 -1.24 8.69
N ALA A 12 6.09 -0.87 8.05
CA ALA A 12 5.98 -0.96 6.59
C ALA A 12 7.00 -0.04 5.91
N ALA A 13 7.16 1.19 6.42
CA ALA A 13 8.10 2.16 5.88
C ALA A 13 9.53 1.65 5.93
N VAL A 14 9.96 1.11 7.06
CA VAL A 14 11.31 0.56 7.23
C VAL A 14 11.55 -0.61 6.28
N ALA A 15 10.59 -1.52 6.19
CA ALA A 15 10.71 -2.69 5.31
C ALA A 15 10.80 -2.29 3.84
N LEU A 16 9.97 -1.33 3.42
CA LEU A 16 10.00 -0.83 2.05
C LEU A 16 11.33 -0.12 1.73
N ALA A 17 11.82 0.70 2.66
CA ALA A 17 13.09 1.42 2.47
C ALA A 17 14.27 0.45 2.34
N ARG A 18 14.23 -0.67 3.04
CA ARG A 18 15.27 -1.70 2.92
C ARG A 18 15.18 -2.45 1.60
N ALA A 19 13.97 -2.76 1.15
CA ALA A 19 13.75 -3.50 -0.09
C ALA A 19 14.01 -2.62 -1.32
N TYR A 20 13.71 -1.34 -1.24
CA TYR A 20 13.79 -0.39 -2.38
C TYR A 20 14.49 0.89 -1.94
N PRO A 21 15.83 0.84 -1.71
CA PRO A 21 16.57 2.03 -1.26
C PRO A 21 16.40 3.21 -2.21
N ASP A 22 16.09 4.38 -1.65
CA ASP A 22 15.93 5.64 -2.39
C ASP A 22 14.82 5.63 -3.45
N ASP A 23 13.89 4.67 -3.38
CA ASP A 23 12.81 4.55 -4.37
C ASP A 23 11.43 4.46 -3.74
N VAL A 24 11.28 4.92 -2.50
CA VAL A 24 9.99 4.93 -1.82
C VAL A 24 9.54 6.38 -1.62
N TYR A 25 8.35 6.69 -2.11
CA TYR A 25 7.82 8.05 -2.10
C TYR A 25 6.43 8.09 -1.46
N TYR A 26 6.09 9.24 -0.93
CA TYR A 26 4.75 9.56 -0.49
C TYR A 26 4.06 10.33 -1.62
N LEU A 27 2.84 9.95 -1.99
CA LEU A 27 2.09 10.63 -3.04
C LEU A 27 0.90 11.35 -2.43
N LYS A 28 0.84 12.67 -2.64
CA LYS A 28 -0.31 13.46 -2.24
C LYS A 28 -0.59 14.53 -3.29
N SER A 29 -1.83 14.58 -3.75
CA SER A 29 -2.26 15.56 -4.73
C SER A 29 -3.60 16.16 -4.31
N ALA A 30 -3.60 17.44 -4.03
CA ALA A 30 -4.84 18.18 -3.73
C ALA A 30 -5.78 18.20 -4.93
N LYS A 31 -5.22 18.19 -6.14
CA LYS A 31 -5.99 18.27 -7.38
C LYS A 31 -6.79 16.98 -7.64
N THR A 32 -6.19 15.83 -7.45
CA THR A 32 -6.83 14.54 -7.71
C THR A 32 -7.44 13.90 -6.48
N GLY A 33 -7.06 14.35 -5.29
CA GLY A 33 -7.44 13.74 -4.03
C GLY A 33 -6.68 12.47 -3.72
N ILE A 34 -5.61 12.18 -4.46
CA ILE A 34 -4.77 11.00 -4.21
C ILE A 34 -3.92 11.24 -2.97
N ASP A 35 -3.89 10.25 -2.07
CA ASP A 35 -3.12 10.28 -0.83
C ASP A 35 -2.66 8.85 -0.55
N ILE A 36 -1.43 8.54 -0.95
CA ILE A 36 -0.86 7.19 -0.87
C ILE A 36 0.34 7.21 0.08
N ASP A 37 0.33 6.33 1.06
CA ASP A 37 1.39 6.28 2.08
C ASP A 37 2.76 5.98 1.47
N PHE A 38 2.85 4.97 0.60
CA PHE A 38 4.12 4.57 -0.01
C PHE A 38 3.92 4.20 -1.47
N TYR A 39 4.77 4.72 -2.33
CA TYR A 39 4.78 4.38 -3.75
C TYR A 39 6.20 4.07 -4.19
N VAL A 40 6.37 2.94 -4.89
CA VAL A 40 7.68 2.50 -5.41
C VAL A 40 7.61 2.53 -6.93
N PRO A 41 8.06 3.62 -7.56
CA PRO A 41 7.89 3.82 -9.02
C PRO A 41 8.52 2.72 -9.87
N SER A 42 9.70 2.21 -9.49
CA SER A 42 10.42 1.25 -10.32
C SER A 42 9.63 -0.04 -10.57
N ILE A 43 8.72 -0.39 -9.68
CA ILE A 43 7.91 -1.61 -9.80
C ILE A 43 6.41 -1.33 -9.81
N GLY A 44 6.01 -0.05 -9.77
CA GLY A 44 4.60 0.32 -9.76
C GLY A 44 3.82 -0.19 -8.56
N LEU A 45 4.46 -0.25 -7.39
CA LEU A 45 3.84 -0.74 -6.16
C LEU A 45 3.31 0.43 -5.34
N ALA A 46 2.01 0.42 -5.03
CA ALA A 46 1.38 1.41 -4.15
C ALA A 46 0.90 0.70 -2.89
N VAL A 47 1.26 1.24 -1.73
CA VAL A 47 0.97 0.62 -0.43
C VAL A 47 0.31 1.63 0.49
N GLN A 48 -0.82 1.22 1.08
CA GLN A 48 -1.45 1.92 2.20
C GLN A 48 -1.26 1.08 3.45
N ALA A 49 -1.15 1.72 4.60
CA ALA A 49 -1.08 1.03 5.88
C ALA A 49 -2.32 1.37 6.70
N ALA A 50 -3.09 0.37 7.11
CA ALA A 50 -4.28 0.54 7.94
C ALA A 50 -4.38 -0.63 8.92
N TYR A 51 -4.44 -0.33 10.21
CA TYR A 51 -4.52 -1.39 11.23
C TYR A 51 -5.64 -2.37 10.94
N SER A 52 -6.79 -1.86 10.50
CA SER A 52 -7.94 -2.66 10.11
C SER A 52 -8.61 -2.04 8.89
N ILE A 53 -9.17 -2.88 8.01
CA ILE A 53 -9.96 -2.43 6.87
C ILE A 53 -11.46 -2.57 7.12
N ALA A 54 -11.86 -2.67 8.38
CA ALA A 54 -13.28 -2.64 8.76
C ALA A 54 -13.79 -1.19 8.79
N GLY A 55 -15.04 -1.00 8.44
CA GLY A 55 -15.72 0.29 8.54
C GLY A 55 -15.18 1.37 7.61
N ASP A 56 -15.07 2.60 8.11
CA ASP A 56 -14.74 3.77 7.32
C ASP A 56 -13.32 3.72 6.72
N ALA A 57 -12.39 3.03 7.39
CA ALA A 57 -11.02 2.89 6.91
C ALA A 57 -10.97 2.19 5.55
N ARG A 58 -11.81 1.17 5.36
CA ARG A 58 -11.89 0.44 4.09
C ARG A 58 -12.21 1.39 2.94
N GLU A 59 -13.26 2.18 3.08
CA GLU A 59 -13.70 3.08 2.04
C GLU A 59 -12.64 4.10 1.68
N ARG A 60 -11.96 4.67 2.70
CA ARG A 60 -10.91 5.65 2.50
C ARG A 60 -9.69 5.07 1.80
N GLU A 61 -9.17 3.94 2.28
CA GLU A 61 -7.94 3.36 1.74
C GLU A 61 -8.15 2.74 0.37
N VAL A 62 -9.25 2.04 0.17
CA VAL A 62 -9.62 1.49 -1.14
C VAL A 62 -9.85 2.63 -2.12
N GLY A 63 -10.54 3.69 -1.69
CA GLY A 63 -10.82 4.85 -2.54
C GLY A 63 -9.56 5.53 -3.04
N ASN A 64 -8.55 5.70 -2.19
CA ASN A 64 -7.28 6.30 -2.58
C ASN A 64 -6.54 5.45 -3.61
N LEU A 65 -6.48 4.14 -3.42
CA LEU A 65 -5.83 3.24 -4.37
C LEU A 65 -6.58 3.18 -5.69
N LYS A 66 -7.91 3.20 -5.67
CA LYS A 66 -8.71 3.26 -6.89
C LYS A 66 -8.42 4.54 -7.68
N LYS A 67 -8.35 5.69 -7.01
CA LYS A 67 -8.03 6.96 -7.66
C LYS A 67 -6.66 6.90 -8.32
N LEU A 68 -5.67 6.33 -7.65
CA LEU A 68 -4.34 6.17 -8.23
C LEU A 68 -4.39 5.30 -9.49
N ALA A 69 -5.04 4.14 -9.41
CA ALA A 69 -5.14 3.22 -10.54
C ALA A 69 -5.86 3.85 -11.75
N GLN A 70 -6.87 4.67 -11.48
CA GLN A 70 -7.63 5.33 -12.54
C GLN A 70 -6.89 6.50 -13.16
N ASN A 71 -5.93 7.10 -12.45
CA ASN A 71 -5.18 8.26 -12.90
C ASN A 71 -3.75 7.93 -13.36
N SER A 72 -3.29 6.69 -13.16
CA SER A 72 -1.95 6.28 -13.52
C SER A 72 -1.94 4.84 -14.03
N GLN A 73 -1.41 4.62 -15.21
CA GLN A 73 -1.25 3.28 -15.77
C GLN A 73 0.01 2.59 -15.24
N GLU A 74 0.84 3.33 -14.51
CA GLU A 74 2.10 2.81 -13.99
C GLU A 74 1.93 2.05 -12.67
N ALA A 75 0.80 2.25 -11.97
CA ALA A 75 0.52 1.55 -10.73
C ALA A 75 0.08 0.12 -11.06
N ALA A 76 1.02 -0.81 -10.97
CA ALA A 76 0.81 -2.21 -11.36
C ALA A 76 0.27 -3.08 -10.23
N ARG A 77 0.51 -2.71 -8.98
CA ARG A 77 0.11 -3.50 -7.82
C ARG A 77 -0.32 -2.60 -6.67
N LEU A 78 -1.48 -2.91 -6.10
CA LEU A 78 -2.12 -2.10 -5.06
C LEU A 78 -2.29 -2.95 -3.81
N VAL A 79 -1.72 -2.51 -2.68
CA VAL A 79 -1.66 -3.29 -1.45
C VAL A 79 -2.11 -2.44 -0.26
N ILE A 80 -2.90 -3.01 0.63
CA ILE A 80 -3.18 -2.43 1.95
C ILE A 80 -2.56 -3.36 2.98
N VAL A 81 -1.57 -2.87 3.72
CA VAL A 81 -0.96 -3.63 4.81
C VAL A 81 -1.82 -3.44 6.05
N THR A 82 -2.29 -4.54 6.63
CA THR A 82 -3.12 -4.53 7.83
C THR A 82 -2.36 -5.18 8.99
N TYR A 83 -2.93 -5.12 10.19
CA TYR A 83 -2.36 -5.86 11.31
C TYR A 83 -2.46 -7.37 11.08
N GLU A 84 -3.67 -7.89 10.86
CA GLU A 84 -3.89 -9.34 10.71
C GLU A 84 -4.94 -9.73 9.67
N GLU A 85 -5.54 -8.78 8.97
CA GLU A 85 -6.60 -9.06 8.01
C GLU A 85 -6.03 -9.34 6.62
N GLU A 86 -6.68 -10.27 5.93
CA GLU A 86 -6.27 -10.65 4.56
C GLU A 86 -7.52 -10.76 3.69
N GLU A 87 -7.51 -10.08 2.55
CA GLU A 87 -8.67 -10.06 1.66
C GLU A 87 -8.24 -9.58 0.26
N THR A 88 -8.85 -10.14 -0.77
CA THR A 88 -8.75 -9.59 -2.13
C THR A 88 -9.98 -8.73 -2.37
N ILE A 89 -9.78 -7.46 -2.67
CA ILE A 89 -10.85 -6.49 -2.89
C ILE A 89 -10.87 -6.14 -4.38
N ILE A 90 -12.03 -6.35 -5.03
CA ILE A 90 -12.20 -6.01 -6.44
C ILE A 90 -13.36 -5.02 -6.54
N GLU A 91 -13.06 -3.80 -6.98
CA GLU A 91 -14.05 -2.74 -7.17
C GLU A 91 -13.75 -1.95 -8.42
N ASP A 92 -14.76 -1.75 -9.24
CA ASP A 92 -14.66 -0.96 -10.48
C ASP A 92 -13.50 -1.40 -11.38
N GLY A 93 -13.27 -2.72 -11.46
CA GLY A 93 -12.20 -3.29 -12.26
C GLY A 93 -10.81 -3.17 -11.65
N VAL A 94 -10.70 -2.64 -10.44
CA VAL A 94 -9.43 -2.46 -9.72
C VAL A 94 -9.30 -3.57 -8.67
N THR A 95 -8.15 -4.25 -8.67
CA THR A 95 -7.85 -5.31 -7.69
C THR A 95 -6.88 -4.79 -6.65
N ILE A 96 -7.24 -4.92 -5.38
CA ILE A 96 -6.44 -4.49 -4.24
C ILE A 96 -6.26 -5.68 -3.31
N GLU A 97 -5.03 -5.95 -2.89
CA GLU A 97 -4.74 -7.00 -1.93
C GLU A 97 -4.54 -6.42 -0.55
N ALA A 98 -5.40 -6.81 0.41
CA ALA A 98 -5.17 -6.52 1.82
C ALA A 98 -4.34 -7.68 2.39
N VAL A 99 -3.21 -7.37 3.02
CA VAL A 99 -2.21 -8.36 3.43
C VAL A 99 -1.79 -8.05 4.87
N PRO A 100 -1.76 -9.04 5.77
CA PRO A 100 -1.28 -8.80 7.14
C PRO A 100 0.21 -8.48 7.13
N LEU A 101 0.65 -7.67 8.08
CA LEU A 101 2.03 -7.18 8.16
C LEU A 101 3.06 -8.30 8.06
N TYR A 102 2.89 -9.40 8.82
CA TYR A 102 3.87 -10.48 8.81
C TYR A 102 4.06 -11.05 7.40
N LYS A 103 2.96 -11.20 6.67
CA LYS A 103 2.99 -11.74 5.32
C LYS A 103 3.61 -10.75 4.35
N PHE A 104 3.29 -9.47 4.49
CA PHE A 104 3.88 -8.41 3.66
C PHE A 104 5.40 -8.38 3.80
N LEU A 105 5.92 -8.49 5.03
CA LEU A 105 7.35 -8.51 5.28
C LEU A 105 8.03 -9.70 4.61
N LEU A 106 7.42 -10.89 4.70
CA LEU A 106 7.94 -12.09 4.04
C LEU A 106 7.91 -11.96 2.52
N GLU A 107 6.85 -11.38 1.99
CA GLU A 107 6.70 -11.18 0.55
C GLU A 107 7.71 -10.19 0.00
N LEU A 108 7.98 -9.12 0.73
CA LEU A 108 9.05 -8.17 0.36
C LEU A 108 10.41 -8.87 0.32
N GLU A 109 10.71 -9.64 1.34
CA GLU A 109 11.98 -10.35 1.45
C GLU A 109 12.15 -11.37 0.33
N SER A 110 11.08 -12.05 -0.06
CA SER A 110 11.12 -13.05 -1.14
C SER A 110 11.14 -12.46 -2.54
N GLY A 111 11.00 -11.14 -2.67
CA GLY A 111 10.99 -10.47 -3.97
C GLY A 111 9.67 -10.58 -4.72
N LYS A 112 8.58 -10.92 -4.04
CA LYS A 112 7.26 -11.09 -4.66
C LYS A 112 6.80 -9.86 -5.46
N TYR A 113 7.12 -8.65 -4.96
CA TYR A 113 6.66 -7.41 -5.58
C TYR A 113 7.62 -6.88 -6.65
N GLY A 114 8.75 -7.52 -6.84
CA GLY A 114 9.76 -7.12 -7.81
C GLY A 114 11.06 -6.71 -7.14
N ALA A 115 12.13 -6.67 -7.92
CA ALA A 115 13.46 -6.33 -7.43
C ALA A 115 13.77 -4.87 -7.73
N ALA A 116 14.49 -4.21 -6.81
CA ALA A 116 15.03 -2.88 -7.04
C ALA A 116 16.17 -2.96 -8.07
N TYR A 117 16.35 -1.88 -8.83
CA TYR A 117 17.43 -1.76 -9.80
C TYR A 117 18.62 -1.04 -9.19
#